data_539d67921fb37ca80e664cecd49e73be
#
_entry.id   539d67921fb37ca80e664cecd49e73be
#
_cell.length_a   1.000
_cell.length_b   1.000
_cell.length_c   1.000
_cell.angle_alpha   90.00
_cell.angle_beta   90.00
_cell.angle_gamma   90.00
#
_symmetry.space_group_name_H-M   'P 1'
#
loop_
_entity.id
_entity.type
_entity.pdbx_description
1 polymer ?
#
loop_
_entity_poly.entity_id
_entity_poly.type
_entity_poly.pdbx_seq_one_letter_code
_entity_poly.pdbx_strand_id
1 'polypeptide(L)'
;MKKSILFITSFFLCVFCLKSNAQQSRPEVTWENMEGVTVPIPPQVHPRLYVRSADLPDLKKRMEHPHVKEVLATLNKLGKDRTPEEEAKVKDRGFRYYFEMRGVTSRVQVQALDYLVYGDKKQARSAITAMLDTLQNVNYGTKGDLSRASGVMLTCGAMVYDWCYDQMKESEKKAYPQIRN
;
A
#
# COMPACT_ATOMS: atom_id res chain seq x y z
N MET A 1 60.06 32.27 3.21
CA MET A 1 59.29 31.36 4.04
C MET A 1 57.79 31.60 3.92
N LYS A 2 57.12 31.23 2.79
CA LYS A 2 55.67 31.36 2.59
C LYS A 2 55.12 30.37 1.55
N LYS A 3 55.47 29.09 1.63
CA LYS A 3 54.92 28.07 0.70
C LYS A 3 54.41 26.78 1.34
N SER A 4 54.30 26.68 2.66
CA SER A 4 53.94 25.39 3.33
C SER A 4 52.55 25.34 3.97
N ILE A 5 51.69 26.35 3.82
CA ILE A 5 50.40 26.41 4.49
C ILE A 5 49.24 25.96 3.55
N LEU A 6 49.48 25.89 2.25
CA LEU A 6 48.41 25.60 1.29
C LEU A 6 48.10 24.11 1.07
N PHE A 7 48.88 23.19 1.59
CA PHE A 7 48.72 21.74 1.38
C PHE A 7 47.93 21.03 2.49
N ILE A 8 47.72 21.66 3.63
CA ILE A 8 47.03 21.01 4.76
C ILE A 8 45.50 21.20 4.71
N THR A 9 45.04 22.28 4.07
CA THR A 9 43.61 22.57 3.96
C THR A 9 42.88 21.72 2.91
N SER A 10 43.59 21.18 1.91
CA SER A 10 42.99 20.35 0.86
C SER A 10 42.71 18.90 1.30
N PHE A 11 43.44 18.40 2.31
CA PHE A 11 43.32 17.02 2.80
C PHE A 11 42.12 16.86 3.77
N PHE A 12 41.70 17.93 4.44
CA PHE A 12 40.57 17.87 5.36
C PHE A 12 39.21 17.92 4.68
N LEU A 13 39.12 18.38 3.43
CA LEU A 13 37.86 18.48 2.69
C LEU A 13 37.43 17.15 2.05
N CYS A 14 38.36 16.21 1.82
CA CYS A 14 38.03 14.91 1.23
C CYS A 14 37.51 13.86 2.22
N VAL A 15 37.70 14.05 3.52
CA VAL A 15 37.27 13.08 4.54
C VAL A 15 35.78 13.25 4.91
N PHE A 16 35.16 14.39 4.57
CA PHE A 16 33.74 14.64 4.87
C PHE A 16 32.78 14.14 3.79
N CYS A 17 33.24 13.68 2.63
CA CYS A 17 32.39 13.17 1.54
C CYS A 17 32.14 11.66 1.57
N LEU A 18 32.69 10.93 2.52
CA LEU A 18 32.38 9.51 2.75
C LEU A 18 31.34 9.33 3.85
N LYS A 19 30.26 10.11 3.83
CA LYS A 19 29.01 9.59 4.38
C LYS A 19 28.53 8.52 3.42
N SER A 20 29.06 7.33 3.59
CA SER A 20 28.52 6.10 3.06
C SER A 20 27.01 6.17 3.18
N ASN A 21 26.30 5.91 2.07
CA ASN A 21 24.93 5.45 2.10
C ASN A 21 24.93 4.26 3.07
N ALA A 22 24.67 4.51 4.33
CA ALA A 22 24.35 3.49 5.29
C ALA A 22 23.07 2.88 4.72
N GLN A 23 23.25 1.77 4.02
CA GLN A 23 22.19 0.89 3.62
C GLN A 23 21.49 0.57 4.93
N GLN A 24 20.34 1.20 5.14
CA GLN A 24 19.57 1.08 6.35
C GLN A 24 19.28 -0.42 6.49
N SER A 25 20.01 -1.10 7.37
CA SER A 25 19.89 -2.54 7.55
C SER A 25 18.43 -2.84 7.83
N ARG A 26 17.81 -3.66 6.98
CA ARG A 26 16.48 -4.17 7.27
C ARG A 26 16.51 -4.79 8.65
N PRO A 27 15.50 -4.53 9.50
CA PRO A 27 15.44 -5.14 10.82
C PRO A 27 15.54 -6.66 10.66
N GLU A 28 16.34 -7.26 11.51
CA GLU A 28 16.52 -8.71 11.55
C GLU A 28 15.16 -9.40 11.73
N VAL A 29 14.93 -10.44 10.95
CA VAL A 29 13.67 -11.20 11.02
C VAL A 29 13.71 -12.03 12.31
N THR A 30 12.79 -11.77 13.23
CA THR A 30 12.58 -12.57 14.42
C THR A 30 11.77 -13.82 14.06
N TRP A 31 12.12 -14.97 14.63
CA TRP A 31 11.46 -16.23 14.36
C TRP A 31 10.87 -16.82 15.63
N GLU A 32 9.71 -17.44 15.53
CA GLU A 32 9.03 -18.13 16.62
C GLU A 32 8.70 -19.57 16.22
N ASN A 33 8.78 -20.49 17.17
CA ASN A 33 8.32 -21.86 16.95
C ASN A 33 6.86 -21.97 17.37
N MET A 34 5.99 -22.23 16.39
CA MET A 34 4.56 -22.45 16.59
C MET A 34 4.26 -23.92 16.24
N GLU A 35 3.96 -24.72 17.26
CA GLU A 35 3.56 -26.14 17.09
C GLU A 35 4.56 -26.97 16.23
N GLY A 36 5.85 -26.73 16.42
CA GLY A 36 6.91 -27.47 15.69
C GLY A 36 7.28 -26.84 14.33
N VAL A 37 6.63 -25.77 13.91
CA VAL A 37 6.97 -25.00 12.70
C VAL A 37 7.60 -23.66 13.09
N THR A 38 8.78 -23.38 12.55
CA THR A 38 9.43 -22.07 12.75
C THR A 38 8.87 -21.06 11.75
N VAL A 39 8.21 -20.04 12.25
CA VAL A 39 7.59 -18.98 11.44
C VAL A 39 8.21 -17.62 11.73
N PRO A 40 8.32 -16.73 10.73
CA PRO A 40 8.78 -15.38 10.97
C PRO A 40 7.71 -14.56 11.68
N ILE A 41 8.12 -13.84 12.74
CA ILE A 41 7.23 -12.89 13.42
C ILE A 41 7.16 -11.62 12.58
N PRO A 42 5.95 -11.19 12.17
CA PRO A 42 5.81 -9.93 11.43
C PRO A 42 6.16 -8.74 12.33
N PRO A 43 6.76 -7.69 11.78
CA PRO A 43 7.02 -6.45 12.52
C PRO A 43 5.73 -5.92 13.15
N GLN A 44 5.85 -5.36 14.35
CA GLN A 44 4.70 -4.75 15.05
C GLN A 44 4.37 -3.34 14.53
N VAL A 45 5.31 -2.72 13.82
CA VAL A 45 5.18 -1.35 13.29
C VAL A 45 4.64 -1.38 11.86
N HIS A 46 3.64 -0.57 11.59
CA HIS A 46 3.10 -0.33 10.24
C HIS A 46 3.86 0.77 9.49
N PRO A 47 4.00 0.71 8.17
CA PRO A 47 3.57 -0.37 7.27
C PRO A 47 4.50 -1.60 7.35
N ARG A 48 3.91 -2.78 7.15
CA ARG A 48 4.64 -4.06 7.17
C ARG A 48 4.37 -4.96 5.95
N LEU A 49 3.34 -4.66 5.16
CA LEU A 49 3.02 -5.36 3.92
C LEU A 49 3.63 -4.63 2.72
N TYR A 50 4.42 -5.35 1.92
CA TYR A 50 5.09 -4.89 0.70
C TYR A 50 6.09 -3.75 0.87
N VAL A 51 5.88 -2.86 1.82
CA VAL A 51 6.68 -1.65 2.07
C VAL A 51 7.00 -1.56 3.56
N ARG A 52 8.20 -1.08 3.87
CA ARG A 52 8.63 -0.71 5.22
C ARG A 52 8.82 0.79 5.31
N SER A 53 8.75 1.36 6.50
CA SER A 53 8.98 2.79 6.71
C SER A 53 10.31 3.27 6.13
N ALA A 54 11.35 2.43 6.18
CA ALA A 54 12.65 2.71 5.61
C ALA A 54 12.64 2.82 4.07
N ASP A 55 11.69 2.19 3.39
CA ASP A 55 11.60 2.17 1.92
C ASP A 55 10.81 3.38 1.37
N LEU A 56 10.10 4.13 2.23
CA LEU A 56 9.21 5.22 1.81
C LEU A 56 9.91 6.34 1.01
N PRO A 57 11.13 6.80 1.37
CA PRO A 57 11.81 7.84 0.59
C PRO A 57 12.09 7.41 -0.85
N ASP A 58 12.51 6.16 -1.04
CA ASP A 58 12.79 5.62 -2.38
C ASP A 58 11.50 5.34 -3.16
N LEU A 59 10.48 4.82 -2.50
CA LEU A 59 9.15 4.65 -3.08
C LEU A 59 8.59 6.00 -3.57
N LYS A 60 8.67 7.04 -2.76
CA LYS A 60 8.25 8.39 -3.13
C LYS A 60 8.93 8.88 -4.40
N LYS A 61 10.26 8.70 -4.48
CA LYS A 61 11.02 9.05 -5.68
C LYS A 61 10.55 8.29 -6.93
N ARG A 62 10.25 6.99 -6.79
CA ARG A 62 9.74 6.17 -7.90
C ARG A 62 8.34 6.61 -8.35
N MET A 63 7.50 7.03 -7.41
CA MET A 63 6.14 7.52 -7.70
C MET A 63 6.14 8.81 -8.54
N GLU A 64 7.22 9.60 -8.48
CA GLU A 64 7.37 10.80 -9.32
C GLU A 64 7.67 10.50 -10.79
N HIS A 65 7.99 9.27 -11.14
CA HIS A 65 8.27 8.87 -12.52
C HIS A 65 7.01 9.04 -13.40
N PRO A 66 7.10 9.69 -14.58
CA PRO A 66 5.94 9.99 -15.42
C PRO A 66 5.07 8.79 -15.75
N HIS A 67 5.70 7.65 -16.08
CA HIS A 67 4.99 6.41 -16.41
C HIS A 67 4.22 5.84 -15.20
N VAL A 68 4.77 5.93 -14.00
CA VAL A 68 4.08 5.51 -12.78
C VAL A 68 2.87 6.40 -12.52
N LYS A 69 3.00 7.71 -12.67
CA LYS A 69 1.88 8.66 -12.56
C LYS A 69 0.76 8.35 -13.55
N GLU A 70 1.07 8.02 -14.78
CA GLU A 70 0.10 7.63 -15.79
C GLU A 70 -0.66 6.35 -15.39
N VAL A 71 0.05 5.33 -14.93
CA VAL A 71 -0.56 4.08 -14.45
C VAL A 71 -1.48 4.33 -13.26
N LEU A 72 -1.05 5.10 -12.27
CA LEU A 72 -1.86 5.44 -11.09
C LEU A 72 -3.10 6.25 -11.46
N ALA A 73 -2.98 7.20 -12.38
CA ALA A 73 -4.11 7.96 -12.89
C ALA A 73 -5.13 7.06 -13.59
N THR A 74 -4.67 6.07 -14.35
CA THR A 74 -5.53 5.08 -15.00
C THR A 74 -6.26 4.20 -13.97
N LEU A 75 -5.56 3.69 -12.96
CA LEU A 75 -6.14 2.88 -11.88
C LEU A 75 -7.20 3.68 -11.09
N ASN A 76 -6.92 4.96 -10.84
CA ASN A 76 -7.87 5.84 -10.14
C ASN A 76 -9.13 6.09 -10.96
N LYS A 77 -9.03 6.17 -12.29
CA LYS A 77 -10.20 6.29 -13.18
C LYS A 77 -11.09 5.04 -13.18
N LEU A 78 -10.51 3.85 -13.05
CA LEU A 78 -11.27 2.59 -13.00
C LEU A 78 -12.23 2.51 -11.80
N GLY A 79 -11.98 3.28 -10.77
CA GLY A 79 -12.81 3.33 -9.57
C GLY A 79 -13.92 4.39 -9.57
N LYS A 80 -14.11 5.14 -10.66
CA LYS A 80 -15.16 6.14 -10.76
C LYS A 80 -16.50 5.47 -11.11
N ASP A 81 -17.59 6.17 -10.77
CA ASP A 81 -18.93 5.72 -11.06
C ASP A 81 -19.10 5.42 -12.55
N ARG A 82 -19.75 4.31 -12.84
CA ARG A 82 -20.04 3.88 -14.20
C ARG A 82 -21.22 4.66 -14.76
N THR A 83 -21.22 4.82 -16.07
CA THR A 83 -22.41 5.30 -16.74
C THR A 83 -23.51 4.21 -16.74
N PRO A 84 -24.80 4.57 -16.87
CA PRO A 84 -25.88 3.59 -16.97
C PRO A 84 -25.69 2.55 -18.08
N GLU A 85 -25.06 2.93 -19.19
CA GLU A 85 -24.73 2.05 -20.31
C GLU A 85 -23.63 1.04 -19.98
N GLU A 86 -22.62 1.48 -19.23
CA GLU A 86 -21.55 0.60 -18.71
C GLU A 86 -22.10 -0.38 -17.68
N GLU A 87 -23.00 0.09 -16.82
CA GLU A 87 -23.72 -0.70 -15.84
C GLU A 87 -24.59 -1.79 -16.51
N ALA A 88 -25.32 -1.44 -17.57
CA ALA A 88 -26.14 -2.38 -18.33
C ALA A 88 -25.28 -3.48 -18.99
N LYS A 89 -24.14 -3.12 -19.60
CA LYS A 89 -23.21 -4.08 -20.22
C LYS A 89 -22.62 -5.07 -19.21
N VAL A 90 -22.42 -4.63 -17.96
CA VAL A 90 -21.89 -5.47 -16.89
C VAL A 90 -22.95 -6.43 -16.34
N LYS A 91 -24.20 -5.97 -16.22
CA LYS A 91 -25.35 -6.80 -15.79
C LYS A 91 -25.55 -8.03 -16.64
N ASP A 92 -25.41 -7.86 -17.96
CA ASP A 92 -25.74 -8.90 -18.93
C ASP A 92 -24.72 -10.05 -18.99
N ARG A 93 -23.51 -9.87 -18.47
CA ARG A 93 -22.40 -10.84 -18.61
C ARG A 93 -22.14 -11.74 -17.41
N GLY A 94 -22.89 -11.65 -16.32
CA GLY A 94 -22.61 -12.41 -15.09
C GLY A 94 -21.28 -12.01 -14.41
N PHE A 95 -20.57 -11.00 -14.95
CA PHE A 95 -19.31 -10.46 -14.45
C PHE A 95 -19.48 -9.19 -13.62
N ARG A 96 -20.71 -8.77 -13.37
CA ARG A 96 -21.04 -7.52 -12.65
C ARG A 96 -20.15 -7.36 -11.41
N TYR A 97 -20.11 -8.38 -10.63
CA TYR A 97 -19.40 -8.42 -9.38
C TYR A 97 -17.87 -8.21 -9.52
N TYR A 98 -17.25 -8.91 -10.49
CA TYR A 98 -15.81 -8.80 -10.73
C TYR A 98 -15.40 -7.39 -11.17
N PHE A 99 -16.18 -6.75 -12.03
CA PHE A 99 -15.89 -5.40 -12.51
C PHE A 99 -16.14 -4.32 -11.45
N GLU A 100 -17.18 -4.47 -10.64
CA GLU A 100 -17.48 -3.56 -9.53
C GLU A 100 -16.36 -3.61 -8.50
N MET A 101 -15.95 -4.80 -8.10
CA MET A 101 -14.84 -4.99 -7.19
C MET A 101 -13.52 -4.45 -7.72
N ARG A 102 -13.21 -4.69 -8.99
CA ARG A 102 -11.98 -4.21 -9.60
C ARG A 102 -11.89 -2.69 -9.58
N GLY A 103 -12.98 -1.99 -9.82
CA GLY A 103 -13.04 -0.54 -9.71
C GLY A 103 -12.75 -0.04 -8.29
N VAL A 104 -13.45 -0.58 -7.30
CA VAL A 104 -13.23 -0.22 -5.89
C VAL A 104 -11.83 -0.57 -5.44
N THR A 105 -11.36 -1.80 -5.66
CA THR A 105 -10.05 -2.25 -5.21
C THR A 105 -8.91 -1.44 -5.83
N SER A 106 -8.99 -1.10 -7.11
CA SER A 106 -8.00 -0.24 -7.76
C SER A 106 -7.94 1.15 -7.12
N ARG A 107 -9.10 1.77 -6.89
CA ARG A 107 -9.19 3.09 -6.29
C ARG A 107 -8.66 3.12 -4.85
N VAL A 108 -9.09 2.19 -4.00
CA VAL A 108 -8.66 2.19 -2.60
C VAL A 108 -7.17 1.90 -2.45
N GLN A 109 -6.59 1.09 -3.34
CA GLN A 109 -5.14 0.87 -3.37
C GLN A 109 -4.38 2.15 -3.70
N VAL A 110 -4.81 2.90 -4.72
CA VAL A 110 -4.19 4.19 -5.07
C VAL A 110 -4.34 5.18 -3.93
N GLN A 111 -5.52 5.29 -3.32
CA GLN A 111 -5.77 6.19 -2.19
C GLN A 111 -4.92 5.83 -0.96
N ALA A 112 -4.81 4.55 -0.62
CA ALA A 112 -3.97 4.09 0.47
C ALA A 112 -2.49 4.33 0.18
N LEU A 113 -2.05 4.17 -1.07
CA LEU A 113 -0.69 4.46 -1.51
C LEU A 113 -0.38 5.95 -1.45
N ASP A 114 -1.30 6.81 -1.86
CA ASP A 114 -1.14 8.27 -1.76
C ASP A 114 -0.98 8.71 -0.31
N TYR A 115 -1.76 8.13 0.60
CA TYR A 115 -1.56 8.36 2.03
C TYR A 115 -0.19 7.89 2.49
N LEU A 116 0.18 6.66 2.18
CA LEU A 116 1.44 6.07 2.61
C LEU A 116 2.66 6.89 2.17
N VAL A 117 2.64 7.42 0.96
CA VAL A 117 3.78 8.12 0.35
C VAL A 117 3.78 9.62 0.63
N TYR A 118 2.61 10.25 0.61
CA TYR A 118 2.48 11.71 0.70
C TYR A 118 1.84 12.19 2.01
N GLY A 119 1.32 11.27 2.83
CA GLY A 119 0.66 11.62 4.10
C GLY A 119 -0.72 12.23 3.93
N ASP A 120 -1.40 12.05 2.78
CA ASP A 120 -2.73 12.59 2.53
C ASP A 120 -3.80 11.85 3.34
N LYS A 121 -4.11 12.38 4.52
CA LYS A 121 -5.11 11.82 5.45
C LYS A 121 -6.51 11.72 4.86
N LYS A 122 -6.86 12.58 3.90
CA LYS A 122 -8.15 12.53 3.21
C LYS A 122 -8.24 11.28 2.35
N GLN A 123 -7.16 10.94 1.65
CA GLN A 123 -7.08 9.70 0.87
C GLN A 123 -7.13 8.48 1.77
N ALA A 124 -6.43 8.47 2.90
CA ALA A 124 -6.55 7.39 3.88
C ALA A 124 -7.99 7.18 4.35
N ARG A 125 -8.68 8.24 4.74
CA ARG A 125 -10.09 8.16 5.18
C ARG A 125 -11.01 7.65 4.08
N SER A 126 -10.81 8.09 2.84
CA SER A 126 -11.57 7.61 1.69
C SER A 126 -11.34 6.11 1.44
N ALA A 127 -10.07 5.66 1.48
CA ALA A 127 -9.73 4.25 1.31
C ALA A 127 -10.34 3.37 2.41
N ILE A 128 -10.20 3.78 3.68
CA ILE A 128 -10.74 3.05 4.83
C ILE A 128 -12.26 2.89 4.72
N THR A 129 -12.96 3.99 4.47
CA THR A 129 -14.44 3.99 4.40
C THR A 129 -14.93 3.14 3.23
N ALA A 130 -14.38 3.32 2.04
CA ALA A 130 -14.77 2.56 0.86
C ALA A 130 -14.46 1.06 0.99
N MET A 131 -13.33 0.73 1.61
CA MET A 131 -12.96 -0.67 1.80
C MET A 131 -13.84 -1.37 2.83
N LEU A 132 -14.11 -0.72 3.98
CA LEU A 132 -15.02 -1.26 5.01
C LEU A 132 -16.43 -1.45 4.47
N ASP A 133 -16.97 -0.45 3.77
CA ASP A 133 -18.29 -0.56 3.15
C ASP A 133 -18.35 -1.75 2.18
N THR A 134 -17.34 -1.88 1.34
CA THR A 134 -17.25 -3.00 0.39
C THR A 134 -17.18 -4.34 1.11
N LEU A 135 -16.35 -4.49 2.13
CA LEU A 135 -16.19 -5.74 2.88
C LEU A 135 -17.45 -6.14 3.65
N GLN A 136 -18.20 -5.17 4.17
CA GLN A 136 -19.44 -5.42 4.90
C GLN A 136 -20.63 -5.76 4.00
N ASN A 137 -20.65 -5.21 2.79
CA ASN A 137 -21.78 -5.33 1.87
C ASN A 137 -21.50 -6.26 0.68
N VAL A 138 -20.32 -6.89 0.65
CA VAL A 138 -19.96 -7.78 -0.43
C VAL A 138 -20.86 -9.00 -0.50
N ASN A 139 -21.46 -9.22 -1.66
CA ASN A 139 -22.18 -10.45 -1.97
C ASN A 139 -21.45 -11.18 -3.08
N TYR A 140 -20.77 -12.26 -2.73
CA TYR A 140 -20.00 -13.03 -3.70
C TYR A 140 -20.87 -13.79 -4.72
N GLY A 141 -22.18 -13.85 -4.50
CA GLY A 141 -23.08 -14.62 -5.36
C GLY A 141 -22.75 -16.10 -5.36
N THR A 142 -23.34 -16.82 -6.32
CA THR A 142 -23.14 -18.28 -6.47
C THR A 142 -22.45 -18.66 -7.78
N LYS A 143 -22.10 -17.68 -8.61
CA LYS A 143 -21.54 -17.91 -9.96
C LYS A 143 -20.28 -17.08 -10.15
N GLY A 144 -19.30 -17.66 -10.81
CA GLY A 144 -18.04 -17.00 -11.17
C GLY A 144 -16.83 -17.49 -10.37
N ASP A 145 -15.71 -16.83 -10.55
CA ASP A 145 -14.46 -17.13 -9.85
C ASP A 145 -14.43 -16.47 -8.45
N LEU A 146 -15.13 -17.07 -7.52
CA LEU A 146 -15.25 -16.59 -6.15
C LEU A 146 -13.90 -16.55 -5.43
N SER A 147 -13.04 -17.53 -5.68
CA SER A 147 -11.73 -17.63 -5.05
C SER A 147 -10.84 -16.45 -5.43
N ARG A 148 -10.82 -16.08 -6.71
CA ARG A 148 -10.07 -14.93 -7.20
C ARG A 148 -10.62 -13.63 -6.65
N ALA A 149 -11.95 -13.49 -6.66
CA ALA A 149 -12.63 -12.32 -6.13
C ALA A 149 -12.32 -12.12 -4.64
N SER A 150 -12.43 -13.17 -3.84
CA SER A 150 -12.09 -13.16 -2.41
C SER A 150 -10.60 -12.83 -2.19
N GLY A 151 -9.70 -13.43 -2.96
CA GLY A 151 -8.26 -13.15 -2.87
C GLY A 151 -7.93 -11.70 -3.12
N VAL A 152 -8.50 -11.07 -4.16
CA VAL A 152 -8.31 -9.64 -4.45
C VAL A 152 -8.84 -8.77 -3.31
N MET A 153 -10.02 -9.08 -2.78
CA MET A 153 -10.63 -8.33 -1.67
C MET A 153 -9.81 -8.42 -0.40
N LEU A 154 -9.38 -9.62 -0.02
CA LEU A 154 -8.56 -9.83 1.17
C LEU A 154 -7.21 -9.12 1.06
N THR A 155 -6.57 -9.22 -0.09
CA THR A 155 -5.28 -8.53 -0.35
C THR A 155 -5.45 -7.01 -0.25
N CYS A 156 -6.48 -6.46 -0.89
CA CYS A 156 -6.76 -5.03 -0.87
C CYS A 156 -7.11 -4.56 0.55
N GLY A 157 -7.97 -5.30 1.25
CA GLY A 157 -8.31 -5.02 2.64
C GLY A 157 -7.08 -5.03 3.55
N ALA A 158 -6.22 -6.03 3.43
CA ALA A 158 -4.98 -6.10 4.19
C ALA A 158 -4.04 -4.91 3.91
N MET A 159 -3.92 -4.47 2.64
CA MET A 159 -3.12 -3.30 2.28
C MET A 159 -3.70 -2.01 2.89
N VAL A 160 -5.00 -1.78 2.79
CA VAL A 160 -5.65 -0.60 3.40
C VAL A 160 -5.49 -0.62 4.90
N TYR A 161 -5.71 -1.78 5.55
CA TYR A 161 -5.51 -1.94 6.98
C TYR A 161 -4.08 -1.60 7.41
N ASP A 162 -3.08 -2.13 6.71
CA ASP A 162 -1.68 -1.96 7.06
C ASP A 162 -1.18 -0.53 6.79
N TRP A 163 -1.47 0.00 5.60
CA TRP A 163 -0.93 1.29 5.17
C TRP A 163 -1.64 2.49 5.79
N CYS A 164 -2.92 2.32 6.17
CA CYS A 164 -3.71 3.38 6.80
C CYS A 164 -3.96 3.14 8.30
N TYR A 165 -3.22 2.23 8.93
CA TYR A 165 -3.47 1.75 10.30
C TYR A 165 -3.59 2.86 11.34
N ASP A 166 -2.71 3.85 11.30
CA ASP A 166 -2.67 4.99 12.22
C ASP A 166 -3.81 6.01 11.99
N GLN A 167 -4.51 5.91 10.86
CA GLN A 167 -5.69 6.72 10.56
C GLN A 167 -7.00 6.01 10.89
N MET A 168 -6.96 4.74 11.28
CA MET A 168 -8.14 3.96 11.65
C MET A 168 -8.55 4.23 13.08
N LYS A 169 -9.87 4.31 13.30
CA LYS A 169 -10.48 4.26 14.63
C LYS A 169 -10.41 2.83 15.19
N GLU A 170 -10.43 2.68 16.49
CA GLU A 170 -10.39 1.35 17.13
C GLU A 170 -11.58 0.45 16.72
N SER A 171 -12.76 1.04 16.50
CA SER A 171 -13.92 0.32 15.98
C SER A 171 -13.70 -0.21 14.56
N GLU A 172 -13.01 0.57 13.70
CA GLU A 172 -12.68 0.17 12.35
C GLU A 172 -11.63 -0.94 12.34
N LYS A 173 -10.58 -0.83 13.15
CA LYS A 173 -9.57 -1.90 13.33
C LYS A 173 -10.19 -3.22 13.74
N LYS A 174 -11.18 -3.19 14.64
CA LYS A 174 -11.91 -4.39 15.09
C LYS A 174 -12.84 -4.96 14.01
N ALA A 175 -13.38 -4.13 13.13
CA ALA A 175 -14.28 -4.56 12.07
C ALA A 175 -13.56 -5.36 10.98
N TYR A 176 -12.30 -5.04 10.66
CA TYR A 176 -11.53 -5.70 9.60
C TYR A 176 -11.35 -7.22 9.79
N PRO A 177 -10.96 -7.75 10.96
CA PRO A 177 -10.81 -9.19 11.18
C PRO A 177 -12.12 -9.96 11.25
N GLN A 178 -13.26 -9.27 11.43
CA GLN A 178 -14.58 -9.90 11.60
C GLN A 178 -15.31 -10.15 10.27
N ILE A 179 -14.64 -9.93 9.16
CA ILE A 179 -15.19 -10.24 7.84
C ILE A 179 -15.26 -11.74 7.72
N ARG A 180 -16.41 -12.25 8.13
CA ARG A 180 -16.72 -13.68 8.11
C ARG A 180 -17.07 -14.13 6.70
N ASN A 181 -16.57 -15.30 6.40
CA ASN A 181 -17.04 -16.14 5.29
C ASN A 181 -18.55 -16.39 5.37
#